data_5fa34649917056a5a718c3b9da3386b6
#
_entry.id   5fa34649917056a5a718c3b9da3386b6
#
_cell.length_a   1.000
_cell.length_b   1.000
_cell.length_c   1.000
_cell.angle_alpha   90.00
_cell.angle_beta   90.00
_cell.angle_gamma   90.00
#
_symmetry.space_group_name_H-M   'P 1'
#
loop_
_entity.id
_entity.type
_entity.pdbx_description
1 polymer ?
#
loop_
_entity_poly.entity_id
_entity_poly.type
_entity_poly.pdbx_seq_one_letter_code
_entity_poly.pdbx_strand_id
1 'polypeptide(L)'
;MGDLKEKIMEELNCETVFTIHIGSFNIPIAESTVITWVIMAILLVLCIFLTRGLKVKNVSKRQLVAESIVGWLEKFVIGMTGEEGKAFVPYLCSVLLYIGFANLIGLCGVKPPTKDLNVTAALAVMSIVLVQYAGIHRKGFKGWLKSFTQPMAIVTPINILELFIKPLSLCMRLFGNVLGCLLYTSDAADDLI
;
A
#
# COMPACT_ATOMS: atom_id res chain seq x y z
N MET A 1 -5.56 27.82 16.87
CA MET A 1 -6.25 27.25 15.70
C MET A 1 -5.59 27.60 14.37
N GLY A 2 -4.98 28.79 14.21
CA GLY A 2 -4.19 29.17 13.02
C GLY A 2 -2.91 28.35 12.90
N ASP A 3 -2.19 28.22 13.97
CA ASP A 3 -0.90 27.54 14.07
C ASP A 3 -0.96 26.04 13.74
N LEU A 4 -1.99 25.34 14.21
CA LEU A 4 -2.23 23.93 13.88
C LEU A 4 -2.56 23.73 12.38
N LYS A 5 -3.31 24.68 11.81
CA LYS A 5 -3.66 24.64 10.38
C LYS A 5 -2.44 24.89 9.49
N GLU A 6 -1.55 25.76 9.93
CA GLU A 6 -0.30 26.09 9.24
C GLU A 6 0.67 24.91 9.29
N LYS A 7 0.87 24.29 10.46
CA LYS A 7 1.65 23.06 10.66
C LYS A 7 1.12 21.89 9.80
N ILE A 8 -0.20 21.68 9.80
CA ILE A 8 -0.82 20.63 8.96
C ILE A 8 -0.60 20.91 7.46
N MET A 9 -0.68 22.17 7.04
CA MET A 9 -0.45 22.56 5.64
C MET A 9 1.01 22.40 5.24
N GLU A 10 1.95 22.66 6.13
CA GLU A 10 3.38 22.49 5.93
C GLU A 10 3.76 21.00 5.85
N GLU A 11 3.20 20.17 6.73
CA GLU A 11 3.36 18.72 6.71
C GLU A 11 2.72 18.05 5.48
N LEU A 12 1.60 18.58 4.99
CA LEU A 12 0.92 18.11 3.77
C LEU A 12 1.59 18.56 2.49
N ASN A 13 2.43 19.59 2.55
CA ASN A 13 3.10 20.12 1.37
C ASN A 13 4.21 19.15 0.94
N CYS A 14 3.98 18.44 -0.16
CA CYS A 14 4.98 17.57 -0.77
C CYS A 14 6.01 18.44 -1.50
N GLU A 15 7.20 18.58 -0.93
CA GLU A 15 8.32 19.26 -1.58
C GLU A 15 8.70 18.51 -2.86
N THR A 16 8.86 19.26 -3.96
CA THR A 16 9.34 18.72 -5.21
C THR A 16 10.86 18.67 -5.19
N VAL A 17 11.45 17.48 -5.16
CA VAL A 17 12.91 17.28 -5.12
C VAL A 17 13.52 17.43 -6.51
N PHE A 18 12.83 16.97 -7.54
CA PHE A 18 13.33 16.96 -8.92
C PHE A 18 12.22 17.27 -9.92
N THR A 19 12.50 18.15 -10.90
CA THR A 19 11.64 18.33 -12.06
C THR A 19 12.32 17.71 -13.27
N ILE A 20 11.72 16.68 -13.85
CA ILE A 20 12.20 16.11 -15.11
C ILE A 20 11.54 16.86 -16.26
N HIS A 21 12.38 17.52 -17.07
CA HIS A 21 11.94 18.17 -18.31
C HIS A 21 11.97 17.15 -19.45
N ILE A 22 10.80 16.64 -19.85
CA ILE A 22 10.66 15.80 -21.05
C ILE A 22 9.92 16.61 -22.11
N GLY A 23 10.67 17.35 -22.93
CA GLY A 23 10.08 18.22 -23.96
C GLY A 23 9.22 19.34 -23.39
N SER A 24 7.94 19.36 -23.72
CA SER A 24 6.97 20.37 -23.24
C SER A 24 6.29 20.02 -21.90
N PHE A 25 6.58 18.86 -21.31
CA PHE A 25 5.99 18.42 -20.05
C PHE A 25 7.01 18.51 -18.92
N ASN A 26 6.68 19.29 -17.89
CA ASN A 26 7.42 19.36 -16.64
C ASN A 26 6.75 18.42 -15.65
N ILE A 27 7.41 17.31 -15.30
CA ILE A 27 6.91 16.35 -14.31
C ILE A 27 7.63 16.62 -12.99
N PRO A 28 6.97 17.23 -12.00
CA PRO A 28 7.54 17.40 -10.67
C PRO A 28 7.56 16.03 -9.97
N ILE A 29 8.74 15.58 -9.56
CA ILE A 29 8.88 14.37 -8.73
C ILE A 29 8.81 14.80 -7.27
N ALA A 30 7.78 14.35 -6.57
CA ALA A 30 7.60 14.57 -5.15
C ALA A 30 8.62 13.74 -4.34
N GLU A 31 9.02 14.24 -3.18
CA GLU A 31 9.89 13.55 -2.22
C GLU A 31 9.36 12.13 -1.89
N SER A 32 8.06 11.99 -1.74
CA SER A 32 7.37 10.71 -1.50
C SER A 32 7.67 9.65 -2.55
N THR A 33 7.81 10.03 -3.82
CA THR A 33 8.14 9.12 -4.92
C THR A 33 9.57 8.60 -4.81
N VAL A 34 10.51 9.48 -4.44
CA VAL A 34 11.93 9.11 -4.25
C VAL A 34 12.06 8.13 -3.07
N ILE A 35 11.39 8.43 -1.97
CA ILE A 35 11.38 7.54 -0.79
C ILE A 35 10.74 6.18 -1.14
N THR A 36 9.67 6.17 -1.93
CA THR A 36 9.07 4.92 -2.45
C THR A 36 10.10 4.10 -3.22
N TRP A 37 10.88 4.70 -4.10
CA TRP A 37 11.93 3.99 -4.85
C TRP A 37 13.02 3.43 -3.95
N VAL A 38 13.41 4.20 -2.94
CA VAL A 38 14.40 3.74 -1.94
C VAL A 38 13.85 2.53 -1.17
N ILE A 39 12.60 2.56 -0.71
CA ILE A 39 11.96 1.43 -0.03
C ILE A 39 11.92 0.21 -0.93
N MET A 40 11.51 0.39 -2.19
CA MET A 40 11.48 -0.69 -3.17
C MET A 40 12.86 -1.31 -3.40
N ALA A 41 13.90 -0.47 -3.51
CA ALA A 41 15.28 -0.93 -3.66
C ALA A 41 15.76 -1.71 -2.42
N ILE A 42 15.47 -1.22 -1.21
CA ILE A 42 15.79 -1.89 0.06
C ILE A 42 15.10 -3.25 0.14
N LEU A 43 13.80 -3.32 -0.17
CA LEU A 43 13.03 -4.57 -0.18
C LEU A 43 13.60 -5.57 -1.19
N LEU A 44 13.95 -5.10 -2.39
CA LEU A 44 14.52 -5.94 -3.43
C LEU A 44 15.88 -6.51 -3.01
N VAL A 45 16.77 -5.67 -2.46
CA VAL A 45 18.07 -6.10 -1.93
C VAL A 45 17.88 -7.10 -0.78
N LEU A 46 16.95 -6.84 0.13
CA LEU A 46 16.63 -7.73 1.23
C LEU A 46 16.12 -9.10 0.73
N CYS A 47 15.22 -9.10 -0.24
CA CYS A 47 14.73 -10.33 -0.87
C CYS A 47 15.86 -11.12 -1.56
N ILE A 48 16.72 -10.45 -2.32
CA ILE A 48 17.88 -11.08 -2.96
C ILE A 48 18.84 -11.66 -1.92
N PHE A 49 19.10 -10.93 -0.84
CA PHE A 49 19.98 -11.39 0.24
C PHE A 49 19.43 -12.61 0.97
N LEU A 50 18.12 -12.64 1.23
CA LEU A 50 17.43 -13.75 1.89
C LEU A 50 17.30 -14.98 0.99
N THR A 51 17.10 -14.79 -0.33
CA THR A 51 16.94 -15.88 -1.29
C THR A 51 18.26 -16.41 -1.86
N ARG A 52 19.37 -15.69 -1.64
CA ARG A 52 20.67 -16.10 -2.16
C ARG A 52 21.23 -17.30 -1.41
N GLY A 53 21.39 -18.43 -2.11
CA GLY A 53 21.96 -19.65 -1.55
C GLY A 53 20.96 -20.60 -0.90
N LEU A 54 19.71 -20.59 -1.32
CA LEU A 54 18.69 -21.55 -0.92
C LEU A 54 19.16 -22.98 -1.24
N LYS A 55 19.17 -23.85 -0.24
CA LYS A 55 19.57 -25.26 -0.36
C LYS A 55 18.44 -26.14 0.16
N VAL A 56 18.16 -27.21 -0.59
CA VAL A 56 17.16 -28.22 -0.20
C VAL A 56 17.69 -29.16 0.90
N LYS A 57 19.00 -29.38 0.94
CA LYS A 57 19.70 -30.17 1.97
C LYS A 57 20.65 -29.28 2.77
N ASN A 58 20.65 -29.38 4.10
CA ASN A 58 21.38 -28.51 5.01
C ASN A 58 20.89 -27.03 4.94
N VAL A 59 19.67 -26.84 5.38
CA VAL A 59 19.01 -25.53 5.43
C VAL A 59 19.78 -24.57 6.36
N SER A 60 20.19 -23.42 5.81
CA SER A 60 20.84 -22.36 6.58
C SER A 60 19.86 -21.69 7.54
N LYS A 61 20.31 -21.22 8.71
CA LYS A 61 19.48 -20.46 9.66
C LYS A 61 18.79 -19.26 9.02
N ARG A 62 19.45 -18.60 8.04
CA ARG A 62 18.86 -17.49 7.27
C ARG A 62 17.67 -17.93 6.42
N GLN A 63 17.78 -19.09 5.78
CA GLN A 63 16.71 -19.66 4.96
C GLN A 63 15.51 -20.02 5.84
N LEU A 64 15.74 -20.62 7.02
CA LEU A 64 14.68 -20.98 7.95
C LEU A 64 13.89 -19.74 8.40
N VAL A 65 14.58 -18.63 8.69
CA VAL A 65 13.93 -17.36 9.06
C VAL A 65 13.12 -16.81 7.87
N ALA A 66 13.68 -16.79 6.65
CA ALA A 66 12.99 -16.33 5.47
C ALA A 66 11.73 -17.17 5.17
N GLU A 67 11.85 -18.49 5.20
CA GLU A 67 10.73 -19.42 4.99
C GLU A 67 9.65 -19.25 6.07
N SER A 68 10.06 -19.02 7.33
CA SER A 68 9.11 -18.77 8.43
C SER A 68 8.32 -17.47 8.23
N ILE A 69 8.99 -16.38 7.84
CA ILE A 69 8.33 -15.09 7.59
C ILE A 69 7.39 -15.19 6.39
N VAL A 70 7.87 -15.74 5.28
CA VAL A 70 7.05 -15.90 4.06
C VAL A 70 5.88 -16.83 4.32
N GLY A 71 6.10 -17.96 4.99
CA GLY A 71 5.04 -18.91 5.32
C GLY A 71 4.01 -18.34 6.30
N TRP A 72 4.43 -17.46 7.23
CA TRP A 72 3.51 -16.76 8.12
C TRP A 72 2.66 -15.74 7.32
N LEU A 73 3.29 -14.94 6.45
CA LEU A 73 2.60 -13.98 5.58
C LEU A 73 1.61 -14.68 4.64
N GLU A 74 2.03 -15.78 4.03
CA GLU A 74 1.18 -16.57 3.14
C GLU A 74 -0.05 -17.10 3.87
N LYS A 75 0.14 -17.71 5.05
CA LYS A 75 -0.96 -18.20 5.90
C LYS A 75 -1.90 -17.06 6.32
N PHE A 76 -1.34 -15.91 6.68
CA PHE A 76 -2.12 -14.74 7.05
C PHE A 76 -2.99 -14.25 5.89
N VAL A 77 -2.42 -14.11 4.70
CA VAL A 77 -3.14 -13.65 3.50
C VAL A 77 -4.19 -14.67 3.06
N ILE A 78 -3.86 -15.98 3.08
CA ILE A 78 -4.80 -17.05 2.75
C ILE A 78 -5.96 -17.07 3.76
N GLY A 79 -5.67 -16.87 5.04
CA GLY A 79 -6.69 -16.78 6.09
C GLY A 79 -7.69 -15.65 5.87
N MET A 80 -7.26 -14.54 5.24
CA MET A 80 -8.13 -13.41 4.92
C MET A 80 -8.85 -13.57 3.58
N THR A 81 -8.19 -14.16 2.58
CA THR A 81 -8.68 -14.20 1.18
C THR A 81 -9.39 -15.52 0.86
N GLY A 82 -9.14 -16.55 1.66
CA GLY A 82 -9.59 -17.93 1.41
C GLY A 82 -8.73 -18.64 0.36
N GLU A 83 -8.96 -19.96 0.24
CA GLU A 83 -8.24 -20.83 -0.70
C GLU A 83 -8.33 -20.38 -2.17
N GLU A 84 -9.41 -19.73 -2.51
CA GLU A 84 -9.69 -19.27 -3.86
C GLU A 84 -8.83 -18.06 -4.28
N GLY A 85 -8.25 -17.36 -3.31
CA GLY A 85 -7.35 -16.21 -3.52
C GLY A 85 -5.89 -16.58 -3.67
N LYS A 86 -5.50 -17.86 -3.64
CA LYS A 86 -4.09 -18.32 -3.68
C LYS A 86 -3.28 -17.73 -4.83
N ALA A 87 -3.88 -17.54 -6.01
CA ALA A 87 -3.20 -16.94 -7.16
C ALA A 87 -2.71 -15.50 -6.92
N PHE A 88 -3.36 -14.76 -5.99
CA PHE A 88 -3.06 -13.37 -5.68
C PHE A 88 -2.20 -13.19 -4.42
N VAL A 89 -1.93 -14.29 -3.70
CA VAL A 89 -1.14 -14.25 -2.45
C VAL A 89 0.23 -13.59 -2.63
N PRO A 90 1.05 -13.92 -3.65
CA PRO A 90 2.37 -13.29 -3.81
C PRO A 90 2.28 -11.77 -3.98
N TYR A 91 1.28 -11.30 -4.72
CA TYR A 91 1.05 -9.88 -4.91
C TYR A 91 0.61 -9.20 -3.61
N LEU A 92 -0.38 -9.78 -2.91
CA LEU A 92 -0.87 -9.24 -1.64
C LEU A 92 0.21 -9.22 -0.57
N CYS A 93 1.06 -10.24 -0.50
CA CYS A 93 2.21 -10.26 0.40
C CYS A 93 3.21 -9.14 0.08
N SER A 94 3.49 -8.88 -1.20
CA SER A 94 4.42 -7.82 -1.59
C SER A 94 3.88 -6.43 -1.26
N VAL A 95 2.59 -6.18 -1.48
CA VAL A 95 1.94 -4.91 -1.10
C VAL A 95 1.92 -4.75 0.42
N LEU A 96 1.62 -5.82 1.17
CA LEU A 96 1.62 -5.79 2.63
C LEU A 96 3.02 -5.46 3.19
N LEU A 97 4.05 -6.09 2.64
CA LEU A 97 5.44 -5.79 3.00
C LEU A 97 5.80 -4.34 2.66
N TYR A 98 5.45 -3.86 1.47
CA TYR A 98 5.70 -2.48 1.09
C TYR A 98 5.06 -1.48 2.07
N ILE A 99 3.77 -1.65 2.38
CA ILE A 99 3.06 -0.77 3.32
C ILE A 99 3.68 -0.87 4.72
N GLY A 100 4.03 -2.08 5.16
CA GLY A 100 4.69 -2.30 6.45
C GLY A 100 6.03 -1.56 6.55
N PHE A 101 6.89 -1.69 5.55
CA PHE A 101 8.18 -0.99 5.51
C PHE A 101 8.02 0.53 5.35
N ALA A 102 7.05 0.99 4.55
CA ALA A 102 6.75 2.41 4.39
C ALA A 102 6.37 3.07 5.74
N ASN A 103 5.59 2.35 6.56
CA ASN A 103 5.22 2.83 7.89
C ASN A 103 6.39 2.73 8.90
N LEU A 104 7.20 1.66 8.82
CA LEU A 104 8.38 1.51 9.69
C LEU A 104 9.43 2.62 9.45
N ILE A 105 9.63 3.03 8.21
CA ILE A 105 10.53 4.14 7.87
C ILE A 105 10.03 5.45 8.49
N GLY A 106 8.71 5.64 8.58
CA GLY A 106 8.11 6.77 9.29
C GLY A 106 8.55 6.86 10.76
N LEU A 107 8.71 5.71 11.43
CA LEU A 107 9.19 5.66 12.83
C LEU A 107 10.68 6.03 12.96
N CYS A 108 11.46 5.92 11.88
CA CYS A 108 12.86 6.34 11.85
C CYS A 108 13.05 7.85 11.65
N GLY A 109 11.98 8.64 11.65
CA GLY A 109 12.03 10.09 11.46
C GLY A 109 12.09 10.54 10.00
N VAL A 110 11.98 9.62 9.05
CA VAL A 110 11.85 9.92 7.62
C VAL A 110 10.38 10.08 7.29
N LYS A 111 10.03 11.11 6.52
CA LYS A 111 8.64 11.35 6.12
C LYS A 111 8.11 10.14 5.34
N PRO A 112 7.11 9.40 5.85
CA PRO A 112 6.62 8.20 5.17
C PRO A 112 5.95 8.58 3.85
N PRO A 113 6.16 7.82 2.76
CA PRO A 113 5.54 8.12 1.46
C PRO A 113 4.01 8.03 1.49
N THR A 114 3.47 7.29 2.46
CA THR A 114 2.02 7.14 2.67
C THR A 114 1.34 8.39 3.26
N LYS A 115 2.11 9.44 3.63
CA LYS A 115 1.54 10.76 3.94
C LYS A 115 1.06 11.50 2.68
N ASP A 116 1.55 11.11 1.52
CA ASP A 116 1.11 11.69 0.26
C ASP A 116 -0.20 11.02 -0.20
N LEU A 117 -1.23 11.85 -0.38
CA LEU A 117 -2.54 11.40 -0.84
C LEU A 117 -2.46 10.74 -2.22
N ASN A 118 -1.54 11.19 -3.08
CA ASN A 118 -1.37 10.61 -4.42
C ASN A 118 -0.86 9.17 -4.33
N VAL A 119 0.07 8.88 -3.42
CA VAL A 119 0.60 7.53 -3.21
C VAL A 119 -0.48 6.61 -2.65
N THR A 120 -1.22 7.07 -1.64
CA THR A 120 -2.31 6.28 -1.05
C THR A 120 -3.47 6.07 -2.03
N ALA A 121 -3.79 7.07 -2.85
CA ALA A 121 -4.78 6.95 -3.91
C ALA A 121 -4.34 5.95 -4.99
N ALA A 122 -3.07 6.00 -5.41
CA ALA A 122 -2.53 5.04 -6.37
C ALA A 122 -2.60 3.59 -5.84
N LEU A 123 -2.24 3.36 -4.57
CA LEU A 123 -2.37 2.05 -3.94
C LEU A 123 -3.83 1.58 -3.85
N ALA A 124 -4.75 2.49 -3.53
CA ALA A 124 -6.18 2.19 -3.46
C ALA A 124 -6.74 1.82 -4.85
N VAL A 125 -6.39 2.58 -5.89
CA VAL A 125 -6.81 2.30 -7.27
C VAL A 125 -6.22 0.97 -7.74
N MET A 126 -4.95 0.71 -7.49
CA MET A 126 -4.31 -0.56 -7.83
C MET A 126 -5.03 -1.74 -7.15
N SER A 127 -5.37 -1.59 -5.87
CA SER A 127 -6.10 -2.62 -5.12
C SER A 127 -7.48 -2.90 -5.69
N ILE A 128 -8.26 -1.86 -6.07
CA ILE A 128 -9.59 -2.08 -6.65
C ILE A 128 -9.50 -2.72 -8.04
N VAL A 129 -8.54 -2.32 -8.87
CA VAL A 129 -8.30 -2.94 -10.18
C VAL A 129 -8.01 -4.43 -10.02
N LEU A 130 -7.16 -4.79 -9.04
CA LEU A 130 -6.85 -6.19 -8.75
C LEU A 130 -8.10 -6.98 -8.29
N VAL A 131 -8.90 -6.40 -7.40
CA VAL A 131 -10.14 -7.04 -6.90
C VAL A 131 -11.11 -7.26 -8.05
N GLN A 132 -11.27 -6.28 -8.96
CA GLN A 132 -12.13 -6.42 -10.14
C GLN A 132 -11.60 -7.47 -11.11
N TYR A 133 -10.29 -7.47 -11.36
CA TYR A 133 -9.63 -8.47 -12.19
C TYR A 133 -9.83 -9.89 -11.64
N ALA A 134 -9.62 -10.07 -10.34
CA ALA A 134 -9.86 -11.33 -9.66
C ALA A 134 -11.34 -11.79 -9.76
N GLY A 135 -12.27 -10.85 -9.62
CA GLY A 135 -13.72 -11.10 -9.78
C GLY A 135 -14.08 -11.57 -11.20
N ILE A 136 -13.52 -10.92 -12.21
CA ILE A 136 -13.72 -11.27 -13.62
C ILE A 136 -13.08 -12.64 -13.93
N HIS A 137 -11.88 -12.88 -13.45
CA HIS A 137 -11.17 -14.14 -13.70
C HIS A 137 -11.90 -15.36 -13.10
N ARG A 138 -12.51 -15.18 -11.94
CA ARG A 138 -13.26 -16.27 -11.25
C ARG A 138 -14.66 -16.53 -11.83
N LYS A 139 -15.45 -15.47 -12.03
CA LYS A 139 -16.85 -15.60 -12.40
C LYS A 139 -17.10 -15.48 -13.90
N GLY A 140 -16.06 -15.13 -14.67
CA GLY A 140 -16.18 -14.70 -16.04
C GLY A 140 -16.88 -13.33 -16.15
N PHE A 141 -16.73 -12.67 -17.29
CA PHE A 141 -17.27 -11.32 -17.50
C PHE A 141 -18.79 -11.24 -17.28
N LYS A 142 -19.54 -12.23 -17.80
CA LYS A 142 -21.01 -12.30 -17.63
C LYS A 142 -21.43 -12.56 -16.19
N GLY A 143 -20.70 -13.43 -15.48
CA GLY A 143 -20.96 -13.73 -14.07
C GLY A 143 -20.62 -12.55 -13.15
N TRP A 144 -19.56 -11.84 -13.46
CA TRP A 144 -19.17 -10.62 -12.76
C TRP A 144 -20.23 -9.53 -12.93
N LEU A 145 -20.70 -9.26 -14.16
CA LEU A 145 -21.76 -8.28 -14.40
C LEU A 145 -23.06 -8.66 -13.69
N LYS A 146 -23.43 -9.96 -13.72
CA LYS A 146 -24.60 -10.47 -12.99
C LYS A 146 -24.43 -10.34 -11.47
N SER A 147 -23.22 -10.37 -10.94
CA SER A 147 -22.93 -10.18 -9.51
C SER A 147 -23.35 -8.79 -9.00
N PHE A 148 -23.35 -7.76 -9.85
CA PHE A 148 -23.84 -6.43 -9.48
C PHE A 148 -25.35 -6.36 -9.35
N THR A 149 -26.07 -7.26 -10.03
CA THR A 149 -27.54 -7.30 -10.05
C THR A 149 -28.11 -8.22 -8.98
N GLN A 150 -27.28 -9.00 -8.29
CA GLN A 150 -27.73 -9.88 -7.21
C GLN A 150 -27.67 -9.16 -5.84
N PRO A 151 -28.63 -9.41 -4.92
CA PRO A 151 -29.78 -10.32 -5.01
C PRO A 151 -30.98 -9.74 -5.78
N MET A 152 -31.07 -8.41 -5.96
CA MET A 152 -32.19 -7.73 -6.65
C MET A 152 -31.65 -6.63 -7.56
N ALA A 153 -32.29 -6.42 -8.73
CA ALA A 153 -31.91 -5.37 -9.67
C ALA A 153 -31.95 -3.95 -9.07
N ILE A 154 -32.76 -3.72 -8.03
CA ILE A 154 -32.88 -2.44 -7.33
C ILE A 154 -31.64 -2.09 -6.53
N VAL A 155 -30.79 -3.08 -6.20
CA VAL A 155 -29.51 -2.90 -5.44
C VAL A 155 -28.35 -2.57 -6.37
N THR A 156 -28.50 -2.69 -7.67
CA THR A 156 -27.45 -2.41 -8.67
C THR A 156 -26.80 -1.03 -8.51
N PRO A 157 -27.52 0.10 -8.34
CA PRO A 157 -26.89 1.40 -8.18
C PRO A 157 -26.06 1.48 -6.91
N ILE A 158 -26.46 0.80 -5.83
CA ILE A 158 -25.70 0.76 -4.57
C ILE A 158 -24.41 -0.03 -4.76
N ASN A 159 -24.44 -1.17 -5.45
CA ASN A 159 -23.28 -1.98 -5.75
C ASN A 159 -22.26 -1.25 -6.65
N ILE A 160 -22.75 -0.44 -7.61
CA ILE A 160 -21.88 0.41 -8.44
C ILE A 160 -21.26 1.53 -7.60
N LEU A 161 -22.05 2.16 -6.72
CA LEU A 161 -21.54 3.20 -5.82
C LEU A 161 -20.46 2.64 -4.88
N GLU A 162 -20.68 1.43 -4.38
CA GLU A 162 -19.71 0.71 -3.51
C GLU A 162 -18.36 0.49 -4.19
N LEU A 163 -18.35 0.29 -5.51
CA LEU A 163 -17.14 0.17 -6.31
C LEU A 163 -16.23 1.41 -6.21
N PHE A 164 -16.81 2.60 -6.11
CA PHE A 164 -16.09 3.86 -5.96
C PHE A 164 -15.80 4.19 -4.49
N ILE A 165 -16.72 3.87 -3.59
CA ILE A 165 -16.57 4.16 -2.16
C ILE A 165 -15.49 3.29 -1.53
N LYS A 166 -15.35 2.03 -1.92
CA LYS A 166 -14.34 1.11 -1.36
C LYS A 166 -12.90 1.62 -1.53
N PRO A 167 -12.42 2.00 -2.74
CA PRO A 167 -11.07 2.55 -2.89
C PRO A 167 -10.91 3.90 -2.20
N LEU A 168 -11.95 4.75 -2.21
CA LEU A 168 -11.91 6.02 -1.51
C LEU A 168 -11.76 5.83 0.00
N SER A 169 -12.55 4.93 0.59
CA SER A 169 -12.47 4.59 2.02
C SER A 169 -11.11 4.00 2.39
N LEU A 170 -10.54 3.13 1.52
CA LEU A 170 -9.21 2.56 1.73
C LEU A 170 -8.12 3.64 1.69
N CYS A 171 -8.18 4.52 0.70
CA CYS A 171 -7.26 5.66 0.56
C CYS A 171 -7.31 6.57 1.80
N MET A 172 -8.50 6.99 2.21
CA MET A 172 -8.69 7.89 3.37
C MET A 172 -8.30 7.21 4.68
N ARG A 173 -8.51 5.89 4.80
CA ARG A 173 -8.09 5.15 5.99
C ARG A 173 -6.56 5.09 6.09
N LEU A 174 -5.87 4.77 5.00
CA LEU A 174 -4.42 4.68 4.98
C LEU A 174 -3.80 6.05 5.25
N PHE A 175 -4.25 7.07 4.54
CA PHE A 175 -3.82 8.45 4.70
C PHE A 175 -4.10 8.99 6.12
N GLY A 176 -5.32 8.81 6.62
CA GLY A 176 -5.72 9.29 7.94
C GLY A 176 -4.96 8.65 9.10
N ASN A 177 -4.66 7.35 9.00
CA ASN A 177 -3.85 6.65 10.00
C ASN A 177 -2.42 7.21 10.05
N VAL A 178 -1.81 7.44 8.89
CA VAL A 178 -0.45 7.98 8.80
C VAL A 178 -0.40 9.42 9.27
N LEU A 179 -1.36 10.24 8.84
CA LEU A 179 -1.44 11.64 9.25
C LEU A 179 -1.67 11.77 10.77
N GLY A 180 -2.55 10.95 11.34
CA GLY A 180 -2.78 10.89 12.78
C GLY A 180 -1.53 10.49 13.56
N CYS A 181 -0.77 9.52 13.05
CA CYS A 181 0.49 9.10 13.66
C CYS A 181 1.54 10.22 13.62
N LEU A 182 1.68 10.91 12.48
CA LEU A 182 2.60 12.04 12.31
C LEU A 182 2.27 13.20 13.26
N LEU A 183 1.00 13.61 13.33
CA LEU A 183 0.54 14.67 14.24
C LEU A 183 0.85 14.32 15.69
N TYR A 184 0.54 13.09 16.11
CA TYR A 184 0.83 12.65 17.47
C TYR A 184 2.33 12.65 17.80
N THR A 185 3.16 12.26 16.83
CA THR A 185 4.63 12.25 17.01
C THR A 185 5.20 13.67 17.06
N SER A 186 4.66 14.59 16.26
CA SER A 186 5.05 16.00 16.25
C SER A 186 4.66 16.71 17.57
N ASP A 187 3.42 16.52 18.05
CA ASP A 187 2.96 17.08 19.31
C ASP A 187 3.79 16.55 20.51
N ALA A 188 4.09 15.24 20.52
CA ALA A 188 4.92 14.65 21.57
C ALA A 188 6.37 15.16 21.55
N ALA A 189 6.91 15.53 20.40
CA ALA A 189 8.24 16.12 20.28
C ALA A 189 8.27 17.58 20.76
N ASP A 190 7.21 18.35 20.48
CA ASP A 190 7.08 19.75 20.93
C ASP A 190 6.90 19.85 22.45
N ASP A 191 6.21 18.89 23.09
CA ASP A 191 6.03 18.82 24.54
C ASP A 191 7.34 18.49 25.30
N LEU A 192 8.33 17.91 24.61
CA LEU A 192 9.63 17.54 25.20
C LEU A 192 10.70 18.66 25.10
N ILE A 193 10.42 19.74 24.37
CA ILE A 193 11.31 20.90 24.17
C ILE A 193 10.83 22.10 24.98
#